data_47401a416571b457c54a92ae7b55bc5a
#
_entry.id   47401a416571b457c54a92ae7b55bc5a
#
_cell.length_a   1.000
_cell.length_b   1.000
_cell.length_c   1.000
_cell.angle_alpha   90.00
_cell.angle_beta   90.00
_cell.angle_gamma   90.00
#
_symmetry.space_group_name_H-M   'P 1'
#
loop_
_entity.id
_entity.type
_entity.pdbx_description
1 polymer ?
#
loop_
_entity_poly.entity_id
_entity_poly.type
_entity_poly.pdbx_seq_one_letter_code
_entity_poly.pdbx_strand_id
1 'polypeptide(L)'
;MLRIAYFLLMVLFSCNKGEVVSYSNYLNHNDTVKYVGKEECRMCHAEIYDSYIQTGMGQSFHYAIKEHSALSESNMSVVYDTVKNLYYKPYWQRDSLYILEYRLENKDTIHKLSRKVDYKIGSGHHTNSHLFDINGYIHQVPYTYYTQNNISDLPPGFENGNNTRFDRKIGIECMSCHNAYPLHNAESLNQYDKIPLGIDCERCHGPGELHVKQKKSGIIIDTSKYIDYSIVNPADLPIDLQFDVCQRCHLQGTTILAEGKSFVDFKPGMKLSDIMDIYIPKYANNDDFIMASHVDRLKQSKCFTKGGITCISCHDPHESVKLLDDSYFDNKCMDCHNICDDEQVNNCTSCHMPNSSSTDIMHVSITDHKIEIPSEPRLSDKKIFKGLISINNPNPDFLSRAKAYLKHFESFNANSIYLDSAYYFLQRTNDGNYTSYLQYYYLTNQDNLLMSFVMNTALDTLTYSDNELAMAFSRAGEVYSRNNINNFANIYFSRAIKLMPFVIDYRIKYATYLINNNELDSAESILNQALLMNPIIKELHLNLAYIDILKKKYISAEERLNYTLLLDPDYLLAYENLLLIARIKDNSLKSSLYLDKILEIAPDHKVKKILNKDI
;
A
#
# COMPACT_ATOMS: atom_id res chain seq x y z
N MET A 1 20.73 81.21 -0.27
CA MET A 1 19.92 80.28 -1.07
C MET A 1 20.34 78.90 -0.76
N LEU A 2 19.52 78.24 0.06
CA LEU A 2 19.76 76.88 0.59
C LEU A 2 19.31 75.86 -0.44
N ARG A 3 20.21 74.94 -0.85
CA ARG A 3 19.85 73.73 -1.63
C ARG A 3 19.71 72.57 -0.64
N ILE A 4 18.47 72.12 -0.45
CA ILE A 4 18.13 70.92 0.29
C ILE A 4 18.31 69.71 -0.62
N ALA A 5 19.25 68.84 -0.29
CA ALA A 5 19.42 67.55 -0.92
C ALA A 5 18.53 66.50 -0.21
N TYR A 6 17.53 65.97 -0.90
CA TYR A 6 16.75 64.81 -0.44
C TYR A 6 17.55 63.54 -0.68
N PHE A 7 17.94 62.88 0.41
CA PHE A 7 18.47 61.55 0.38
C PHE A 7 17.32 60.55 0.37
N LEU A 8 17.07 59.93 -0.76
CA LEU A 8 16.08 58.86 -0.90
C LEU A 8 16.70 57.57 -0.34
N LEU A 9 16.27 57.16 0.85
CA LEU A 9 16.64 55.90 1.46
C LEU A 9 15.77 54.79 0.80
N MET A 10 16.31 54.08 -0.21
CA MET A 10 15.72 52.83 -0.67
C MET A 10 15.96 51.74 0.37
N VAL A 11 14.95 51.42 1.16
CA VAL A 11 14.93 50.22 1.95
C VAL A 11 14.64 49.04 1.01
N LEU A 12 15.67 48.32 0.65
CA LEU A 12 15.55 47.02 -0.02
C LEU A 12 14.97 46.03 1.02
N PHE A 13 13.70 45.79 0.95
CA PHE A 13 13.14 44.59 1.55
C PHE A 13 13.68 43.36 0.80
N SER A 14 14.78 42.82 1.29
CA SER A 14 15.20 41.48 0.96
C SER A 14 14.15 40.53 1.51
N CYS A 15 13.29 39.99 0.64
CA CYS A 15 12.54 38.80 0.98
C CYS A 15 13.56 37.66 1.19
N ASN A 16 13.99 37.46 2.43
CA ASN A 16 14.57 36.21 2.85
C ASN A 16 13.48 35.13 2.60
N LYS A 17 13.58 34.41 1.49
CA LYS A 17 13.06 33.06 1.45
C LYS A 17 13.77 32.35 2.58
N GLY A 18 13.04 32.10 3.67
CA GLY A 18 13.57 31.29 4.76
C GLY A 18 14.11 30.01 4.16
N GLU A 19 15.43 29.86 4.15
CA GLU A 19 16.05 28.57 3.95
C GLU A 19 15.39 27.65 4.97
N VAL A 20 14.74 26.61 4.50
CA VAL A 20 14.29 25.50 5.34
C VAL A 20 15.58 24.92 5.89
N VAL A 21 15.94 25.33 7.11
CA VAL A 21 17.10 24.80 7.81
C VAL A 21 16.79 23.33 8.03
N SER A 22 17.44 22.46 7.28
CA SER A 22 17.49 21.03 7.55
C SER A 22 18.01 20.87 8.97
N TYR A 23 17.16 20.44 9.89
CA TYR A 23 17.47 20.30 11.32
C TYR A 23 18.43 19.16 11.61
N SER A 24 19.02 18.50 10.61
CA SER A 24 19.90 17.39 10.81
C SER A 24 21.37 17.80 10.65
N ASN A 25 22.08 17.84 11.78
CA ASN A 25 23.53 17.89 11.78
C ASN A 25 24.15 16.52 11.45
N TYR A 26 23.34 15.50 11.19
CA TYR A 26 23.80 14.15 10.96
C TYR A 26 24.44 14.01 9.58
N LEU A 27 25.70 13.60 9.59
CA LEU A 27 26.55 13.48 8.39
C LEU A 27 26.09 12.32 7.48
N ASN A 28 25.44 11.31 8.05
CA ASN A 28 24.87 10.19 7.30
C ASN A 28 23.63 10.56 6.47
N HIS A 29 23.11 11.78 6.58
CA HIS A 29 22.06 12.29 5.69
C HIS A 29 22.58 12.67 4.31
N ASN A 30 23.88 12.80 4.14
CA ASN A 30 24.47 13.08 2.83
C ASN A 30 24.10 11.95 1.84
N ASP A 31 23.65 12.33 0.65
CA ASP A 31 23.18 11.38 -0.37
C ASP A 31 24.26 10.43 -0.90
N THR A 32 25.53 10.73 -0.66
CA THR A 32 26.65 9.83 -0.98
C THR A 32 26.84 8.69 0.01
N VAL A 33 26.23 8.78 1.22
CA VAL A 33 26.33 7.75 2.26
C VAL A 33 25.30 6.65 1.97
N LYS A 34 25.77 5.40 1.92
CA LYS A 34 24.96 4.24 1.52
C LYS A 34 24.43 3.47 2.73
N TYR A 35 23.33 2.76 2.49
CA TYR A 35 22.85 1.71 3.38
C TYR A 35 23.73 0.48 3.25
N VAL A 36 24.10 -0.13 4.38
CA VAL A 36 25.04 -1.27 4.42
C VAL A 36 24.37 -2.58 4.83
N GLY A 37 23.19 -2.50 5.42
CA GLY A 37 22.41 -3.64 5.90
C GLY A 37 22.80 -4.11 7.30
N LYS A 38 21.87 -4.78 7.97
CA LYS A 38 21.98 -5.16 9.39
C LYS A 38 23.17 -6.07 9.72
N GLU A 39 23.67 -6.85 8.76
CA GLU A 39 24.81 -7.75 9.01
C GLU A 39 26.12 -6.99 9.26
N GLU A 40 26.33 -5.82 8.65
CA GLU A 40 27.46 -4.95 8.97
C GLU A 40 27.37 -4.39 10.40
N CYS A 41 26.16 -4.13 10.89
CA CYS A 41 25.93 -3.65 12.25
C CYS A 41 26.24 -4.74 13.28
N ARG A 42 25.87 -6.00 12.97
CA ARG A 42 26.10 -7.17 13.84
C ARG A 42 27.55 -7.35 14.22
N MET A 43 28.50 -7.02 13.36
CA MET A 43 29.93 -7.20 13.63
C MET A 43 30.40 -6.47 14.88
N CYS A 44 29.75 -5.37 15.29
CA CYS A 44 30.10 -4.61 16.49
C CYS A 44 28.98 -4.61 17.53
N HIS A 45 27.71 -4.80 17.10
CA HIS A 45 26.52 -4.74 17.95
C HIS A 45 25.78 -6.08 18.01
N ALA A 46 26.52 -7.20 18.21
CA ALA A 46 25.98 -8.55 18.14
C ALA A 46 24.82 -8.79 19.14
N GLU A 47 24.96 -8.35 20.39
CA GLU A 47 23.93 -8.54 21.42
C GLU A 47 22.64 -7.79 21.06
N ILE A 48 22.73 -6.55 20.62
CA ILE A 48 21.57 -5.76 20.17
C ILE A 48 20.93 -6.38 18.92
N TYR A 49 21.76 -6.85 17.98
CA TYR A 49 21.28 -7.54 16.79
C TYR A 49 20.47 -8.79 17.15
N ASP A 50 21.04 -9.67 18.00
CA ASP A 50 20.44 -10.95 18.36
C ASP A 50 19.12 -10.76 19.16
N SER A 51 18.99 -9.69 19.95
CA SER A 51 17.74 -9.27 20.58
C SER A 51 16.75 -8.69 19.55
N TYR A 52 17.22 -7.75 18.72
CA TYR A 52 16.37 -7.04 17.77
C TYR A 52 15.68 -7.95 16.75
N ILE A 53 16.38 -8.97 16.23
CA ILE A 53 15.79 -9.90 15.27
C ILE A 53 14.62 -10.72 15.85
N GLN A 54 14.44 -10.75 17.19
CA GLN A 54 13.31 -11.36 17.87
C GLN A 54 12.12 -10.42 18.03
N THR A 55 12.29 -9.13 17.73
CA THR A 55 11.19 -8.15 17.81
C THR A 55 10.18 -8.33 16.68
N GLY A 56 8.98 -7.78 16.88
CA GLY A 56 7.96 -7.75 15.83
C GLY A 56 8.42 -6.99 14.57
N MET A 57 9.29 -5.99 14.71
CA MET A 57 9.88 -5.25 13.60
C MET A 57 10.91 -6.11 12.84
N GLY A 58 11.83 -6.75 13.55
CA GLY A 58 12.82 -7.65 12.94
C GLY A 58 12.18 -8.84 12.21
N GLN A 59 11.03 -9.32 12.70
CA GLN A 59 10.29 -10.44 12.13
C GLN A 59 9.15 -10.05 11.18
N SER A 60 9.02 -8.78 10.84
CA SER A 60 7.88 -8.25 10.08
C SER A 60 7.71 -8.84 8.68
N PHE A 61 8.79 -9.38 8.09
CA PHE A 61 8.79 -9.97 6.76
C PHE A 61 9.86 -11.07 6.66
N HIS A 62 9.50 -12.23 6.11
CA HIS A 62 10.42 -13.36 5.94
C HIS A 62 9.97 -14.30 4.82
N TYR A 63 10.82 -15.26 4.44
CA TYR A 63 10.42 -16.39 3.59
C TYR A 63 9.32 -17.19 4.27
N ALA A 64 8.38 -17.71 3.49
CA ALA A 64 7.30 -18.57 3.97
C ALA A 64 7.76 -20.03 4.14
N ILE A 65 8.67 -20.26 5.10
CA ILE A 65 9.19 -21.56 5.50
C ILE A 65 8.72 -21.92 6.90
N LYS A 66 8.76 -23.20 7.27
CA LYS A 66 8.24 -23.70 8.56
C LYS A 66 8.84 -22.96 9.76
N GLU A 67 10.15 -22.71 9.73
CA GLU A 67 10.89 -22.06 10.82
C GLU A 67 10.36 -20.66 11.16
N HIS A 68 9.91 -19.89 10.15
CA HIS A 68 9.50 -18.50 10.30
C HIS A 68 7.98 -18.28 10.23
N SER A 69 7.21 -19.34 10.01
CA SER A 69 5.75 -19.26 9.88
C SER A 69 5.08 -19.53 11.22
N ALA A 70 4.04 -18.74 11.53
CA ALA A 70 3.13 -19.06 12.63
C ALA A 70 2.17 -20.21 12.29
N LEU A 71 2.06 -20.59 11.00
CA LEU A 71 1.29 -21.74 10.55
C LEU A 71 2.08 -23.03 10.74
N SER A 72 1.44 -24.00 11.38
CA SER A 72 1.90 -25.37 11.54
C SER A 72 0.83 -26.36 11.08
N GLU A 73 1.17 -27.62 10.92
CA GLU A 73 0.20 -28.65 10.53
C GLU A 73 -0.96 -28.80 11.53
N SER A 74 -0.75 -28.39 12.79
CA SER A 74 -1.74 -28.49 13.86
C SER A 74 -2.75 -27.34 13.90
N ASN A 75 -2.42 -26.15 13.32
CA ASN A 75 -3.28 -24.95 13.37
C ASN A 75 -3.77 -24.48 12.00
N MET A 76 -3.47 -25.23 10.94
CA MET A 76 -3.98 -24.97 9.60
C MET A 76 -5.48 -25.26 9.51
N SER A 77 -6.26 -24.30 9.03
CA SER A 77 -7.68 -24.48 8.73
C SER A 77 -8.02 -24.02 7.32
N VAL A 78 -9.11 -24.54 6.78
CA VAL A 78 -9.63 -24.12 5.47
C VAL A 78 -10.44 -22.85 5.64
N VAL A 79 -10.15 -21.83 4.83
CA VAL A 79 -10.96 -20.61 4.73
C VAL A 79 -11.98 -20.80 3.60
N TYR A 80 -13.24 -20.44 3.86
CA TYR A 80 -14.32 -20.47 2.88
C TYR A 80 -14.85 -19.07 2.61
N ASP A 81 -14.62 -18.56 1.40
CA ASP A 81 -15.24 -17.35 0.91
C ASP A 81 -16.66 -17.66 0.42
N THR A 82 -17.64 -17.26 1.21
CA THR A 82 -19.06 -17.52 0.93
C THR A 82 -19.56 -16.76 -0.29
N VAL A 83 -19.01 -15.58 -0.59
CA VAL A 83 -19.45 -14.74 -1.72
C VAL A 83 -18.91 -15.28 -3.04
N LYS A 84 -17.65 -15.69 -3.07
CA LYS A 84 -17.01 -16.27 -4.26
C LYS A 84 -17.24 -17.78 -4.39
N ASN A 85 -17.79 -18.43 -3.37
CA ASN A 85 -17.89 -19.90 -3.30
C ASN A 85 -16.56 -20.58 -3.57
N LEU A 86 -15.49 -20.11 -2.89
CA LEU A 86 -14.15 -20.62 -3.04
C LEU A 86 -13.57 -21.02 -1.67
N TYR A 87 -12.86 -22.12 -1.66
CA TYR A 87 -12.15 -22.63 -0.49
C TYR A 87 -10.65 -22.39 -0.65
N TYR A 88 -9.97 -21.99 0.42
CA TYR A 88 -8.53 -21.79 0.48
C TYR A 88 -7.94 -22.72 1.54
N LYS A 89 -7.17 -23.73 1.10
CA LYS A 89 -6.55 -24.73 1.96
C LYS A 89 -5.04 -24.58 1.96
N PRO A 90 -4.42 -24.22 3.10
CA PRO A 90 -2.96 -24.24 3.24
C PRO A 90 -2.46 -25.68 3.30
N TYR A 91 -1.26 -25.93 2.80
CA TYR A 91 -0.54 -27.18 3.01
C TYR A 91 0.97 -27.00 2.83
N TRP A 92 1.73 -27.78 3.58
CA TRP A 92 3.17 -27.85 3.45
C TRP A 92 3.57 -28.93 2.45
N GLN A 93 4.48 -28.57 1.54
CA GLN A 93 5.18 -29.54 0.71
C GLN A 93 6.68 -29.40 0.99
N ARG A 94 7.24 -30.32 1.78
CA ARG A 94 8.55 -30.17 2.41
C ARG A 94 8.58 -28.92 3.29
N ASP A 95 9.44 -27.94 2.98
CA ASP A 95 9.57 -26.68 3.70
C ASP A 95 8.93 -25.49 2.96
N SER A 96 8.13 -25.73 1.96
CA SER A 96 7.42 -24.69 1.20
C SER A 96 5.93 -24.73 1.50
N LEU A 97 5.36 -23.55 1.79
CA LEU A 97 3.93 -23.35 1.98
C LEU A 97 3.23 -23.20 0.62
N TYR A 98 2.09 -23.81 0.48
CA TYR A 98 1.19 -23.65 -0.66
C TYR A 98 -0.22 -23.31 -0.18
N ILE A 99 -0.94 -22.55 -0.99
CA ILE A 99 -2.39 -22.35 -0.83
C ILE A 99 -3.09 -22.97 -2.03
N LEU A 100 -3.96 -23.94 -1.74
CA LEU A 100 -4.86 -24.55 -2.70
C LEU A 100 -6.20 -23.80 -2.67
N GLU A 101 -6.54 -23.12 -3.77
CA GLU A 101 -7.87 -22.64 -4.04
C GLU A 101 -8.67 -23.73 -4.76
N TYR A 102 -9.91 -23.99 -4.32
CA TYR A 102 -10.79 -24.93 -4.99
C TYR A 102 -12.26 -24.58 -4.82
N ARG A 103 -13.09 -25.11 -5.73
CA ARG A 103 -14.55 -25.01 -5.67
C ARG A 103 -15.17 -26.40 -5.72
N LEU A 104 -16.22 -26.61 -4.94
CA LEU A 104 -16.99 -27.85 -4.93
C LEU A 104 -18.38 -27.62 -5.54
N GLU A 105 -18.82 -28.58 -6.36
CA GLU A 105 -20.19 -28.70 -6.83
C GLU A 105 -20.63 -30.16 -6.63
N ASN A 106 -21.73 -30.40 -5.89
CA ASN A 106 -22.22 -31.74 -5.55
C ASN A 106 -21.13 -32.69 -4.96
N LYS A 107 -20.18 -32.14 -4.20
CA LYS A 107 -18.98 -32.79 -3.62
C LYS A 107 -17.83 -33.05 -4.61
N ASP A 108 -18.01 -32.78 -5.89
CA ASP A 108 -16.93 -32.88 -6.87
C ASP A 108 -16.14 -31.58 -6.94
N THR A 109 -14.83 -31.68 -7.15
CA THR A 109 -13.98 -30.50 -7.29
C THR A 109 -14.02 -30.04 -8.75
N ILE A 110 -14.68 -28.92 -9.01
CA ILE A 110 -14.87 -28.34 -10.35
C ILE A 110 -13.84 -27.26 -10.71
N HIS A 111 -13.12 -26.74 -9.72
CA HIS A 111 -12.04 -25.79 -9.89
C HIS A 111 -10.91 -26.10 -8.91
N LYS A 112 -9.66 -25.96 -9.36
CA LYS A 112 -8.49 -26.21 -8.53
C LYS A 112 -7.29 -25.39 -9.03
N LEU A 113 -6.76 -24.50 -8.17
CA LEU A 113 -5.57 -23.70 -8.43
C LEU A 113 -4.67 -23.76 -7.19
N SER A 114 -3.40 -24.13 -7.36
CA SER A 114 -2.43 -24.10 -6.27
C SER A 114 -1.36 -23.05 -6.52
N ARG A 115 -1.02 -22.28 -5.49
CA ARG A 115 0.06 -21.28 -5.52
C ARG A 115 1.06 -21.56 -4.40
N LYS A 116 2.34 -21.54 -4.76
CA LYS A 116 3.43 -21.49 -3.79
C LYS A 116 3.43 -20.13 -3.12
N VAL A 117 3.65 -20.11 -1.83
CA VAL A 117 3.86 -18.90 -1.04
C VAL A 117 5.36 -18.69 -0.89
N ASP A 118 5.86 -17.51 -1.26
CA ASP A 118 7.28 -17.21 -1.18
C ASP A 118 7.63 -16.43 0.08
N TYR A 119 6.75 -15.51 0.52
CA TYR A 119 6.99 -14.68 1.69
C TYR A 119 5.80 -14.69 2.65
N LYS A 120 6.11 -14.52 3.94
CA LYS A 120 5.15 -14.10 4.94
C LYS A 120 5.35 -12.63 5.28
N ILE A 121 4.27 -11.89 5.50
CA ILE A 121 4.24 -10.52 5.96
C ILE A 121 3.48 -10.42 7.29
N GLY A 122 4.02 -9.67 8.23
CA GLY A 122 3.59 -9.66 9.63
C GLY A 122 4.47 -10.55 10.51
N SER A 123 4.72 -10.09 11.73
CA SER A 123 5.63 -10.76 12.68
C SER A 123 5.09 -12.09 13.26
N GLY A 124 3.79 -12.35 13.13
CA GLY A 124 3.11 -13.41 13.86
C GLY A 124 2.72 -13.01 15.29
N HIS A 125 2.88 -11.74 15.68
CA HIS A 125 2.33 -11.25 16.96
C HIS A 125 0.81 -11.09 16.90
N HIS A 126 0.29 -10.65 15.76
CA HIS A 126 -1.14 -10.48 15.49
C HIS A 126 -1.59 -11.30 14.28
N THR A 127 -0.80 -11.24 13.19
CA THR A 127 -1.13 -11.90 11.93
C THR A 127 0.11 -12.43 11.23
N ASN A 128 -0.10 -13.45 10.37
CA ASN A 128 0.76 -13.78 9.23
C ASN A 128 -0.10 -13.77 7.97
N SER A 129 0.06 -12.77 7.13
CA SER A 129 -0.43 -12.78 5.76
C SER A 129 0.65 -13.33 4.82
N HIS A 130 0.27 -13.67 3.59
CA HIS A 130 1.09 -14.45 2.69
C HIS A 130 1.20 -13.80 1.32
N LEU A 131 2.41 -13.84 0.74
CA LEU A 131 2.70 -13.25 -0.56
C LEU A 131 3.39 -14.28 -1.46
N PHE A 132 3.26 -14.09 -2.77
CA PHE A 132 3.99 -14.87 -3.75
C PHE A 132 4.63 -13.98 -4.80
N ASP A 133 5.66 -14.49 -5.45
CA ASP A 133 6.50 -13.79 -6.43
C ASP A 133 6.34 -14.44 -7.81
N ILE A 134 6.13 -13.61 -8.81
CA ILE A 134 6.20 -14.00 -10.21
C ILE A 134 7.12 -13.03 -10.95
N ASN A 135 8.34 -13.44 -11.24
CA ASN A 135 9.34 -12.62 -11.95
C ASN A 135 9.58 -11.26 -11.27
N GLY A 136 9.60 -11.24 -9.93
CA GLY A 136 9.73 -10.04 -9.13
C GLY A 136 8.41 -9.30 -8.84
N TYR A 137 7.31 -9.63 -9.51
CA TYR A 137 6.00 -9.06 -9.22
C TYR A 137 5.39 -9.71 -7.98
N ILE A 138 5.18 -8.93 -6.94
CA ILE A 138 4.68 -9.42 -5.65
C ILE A 138 3.17 -9.25 -5.57
N HIS A 139 2.50 -10.34 -5.20
CA HIS A 139 1.05 -10.41 -5.04
C HIS A 139 0.66 -11.01 -3.68
N GLN A 140 -0.49 -10.61 -3.15
CA GLN A 140 -1.05 -11.18 -1.93
C GLN A 140 -1.83 -12.46 -2.23
N VAL A 141 -1.69 -13.42 -1.31
CA VAL A 141 -2.45 -14.67 -1.30
C VAL A 141 -3.75 -14.45 -0.50
N PRO A 142 -4.91 -15.02 -0.91
CA PRO A 142 -6.20 -14.85 -0.21
C PRO A 142 -6.29 -15.72 1.07
N TYR A 143 -5.28 -15.66 1.92
CA TYR A 143 -5.21 -16.42 3.16
C TYR A 143 -4.34 -15.70 4.19
N THR A 144 -4.89 -15.45 5.38
CA THR A 144 -4.20 -14.88 6.54
C THR A 144 -4.46 -15.72 7.77
N TYR A 145 -3.43 -15.92 8.59
CA TYR A 145 -3.54 -16.52 9.90
C TYR A 145 -3.45 -15.44 10.99
N TYR A 146 -4.53 -15.30 11.75
CA TYR A 146 -4.69 -14.36 12.85
C TYR A 146 -4.30 -15.05 14.16
N THR A 147 -3.09 -14.80 14.60
CA THR A 147 -2.44 -15.56 15.69
C THR A 147 -3.06 -15.30 17.06
N GLN A 148 -3.62 -14.11 17.30
CA GLN A 148 -4.24 -13.78 18.59
C GLN A 148 -5.42 -14.67 18.92
N ASN A 149 -6.23 -15.01 17.93
CA ASN A 149 -7.45 -15.82 18.09
C ASN A 149 -7.30 -17.24 17.53
N ASN A 150 -6.11 -17.58 17.00
CA ASN A 150 -5.85 -18.86 16.35
C ASN A 150 -6.85 -19.16 15.22
N ILE A 151 -7.15 -18.14 14.39
CA ILE A 151 -8.15 -18.18 13.31
C ILE A 151 -7.44 -17.97 11.97
N SER A 152 -7.84 -18.75 10.95
CA SER A 152 -7.52 -18.45 9.56
C SER A 152 -8.71 -17.83 8.86
N ASP A 153 -8.49 -16.74 8.12
CA ASP A 153 -9.52 -16.06 7.36
C ASP A 153 -8.91 -15.34 6.13
N LEU A 154 -9.75 -14.67 5.37
CA LEU A 154 -9.31 -13.81 4.28
C LEU A 154 -8.42 -12.66 4.81
N PRO A 155 -7.48 -12.14 3.98
CA PRO A 155 -6.70 -10.96 4.35
C PRO A 155 -7.57 -9.72 4.54
N PRO A 156 -7.12 -8.73 5.34
CA PRO A 156 -7.82 -7.47 5.49
C PRO A 156 -8.15 -6.81 4.15
N GLY A 157 -9.40 -6.37 3.98
CA GLY A 157 -9.94 -5.77 2.76
C GLY A 157 -10.35 -6.76 1.67
N PHE A 158 -10.36 -8.08 1.95
CA PHE A 158 -10.91 -9.10 1.05
C PHE A 158 -12.34 -9.50 1.42
N GLU A 159 -12.85 -9.01 2.52
CA GLU A 159 -14.17 -9.30 3.06
C GLU A 159 -15.29 -8.73 2.15
N ASN A 160 -16.51 -9.20 2.38
CA ASN A 160 -17.73 -8.66 1.77
C ASN A 160 -17.73 -8.66 0.22
N GLY A 161 -17.09 -9.67 -0.38
CA GLY A 161 -17.01 -9.82 -1.84
C GLY A 161 -15.84 -9.08 -2.50
N ASN A 162 -14.99 -8.40 -1.72
CA ASN A 162 -13.82 -7.68 -2.23
C ASN A 162 -12.60 -8.59 -2.45
N ASN A 163 -12.75 -9.90 -2.30
CA ASN A 163 -11.67 -10.85 -2.52
C ASN A 163 -11.21 -10.84 -3.99
N THR A 164 -10.05 -10.26 -4.23
CA THR A 164 -9.41 -10.24 -5.56
C THR A 164 -8.61 -11.52 -5.84
N ARG A 165 -8.73 -12.51 -4.96
CA ARG A 165 -8.01 -13.79 -5.05
C ARG A 165 -6.49 -13.55 -5.04
N PHE A 166 -5.77 -13.94 -6.10
CA PHE A 166 -4.31 -13.78 -6.21
C PHE A 166 -3.88 -12.50 -6.95
N ASP A 167 -4.79 -11.54 -7.19
CA ASP A 167 -4.52 -10.37 -8.06
C ASP A 167 -4.06 -9.11 -7.30
N ARG A 168 -4.19 -9.07 -5.94
CA ARG A 168 -3.77 -7.88 -5.19
C ARG A 168 -2.27 -7.65 -5.30
N LYS A 169 -1.88 -6.56 -5.94
CA LYS A 169 -0.50 -6.11 -6.09
C LYS A 169 0.02 -5.51 -4.78
N ILE A 170 1.25 -5.85 -4.40
CA ILE A 170 1.92 -5.32 -3.21
C ILE A 170 2.99 -4.32 -3.63
N GLY A 171 2.63 -3.04 -3.55
CA GLY A 171 3.49 -1.93 -3.93
C GLY A 171 4.44 -1.48 -2.82
N ILE A 172 5.29 -0.50 -3.17
CA ILE A 172 6.33 0.05 -2.28
C ILE A 172 5.74 0.68 -1.00
N GLU A 173 4.49 1.18 -1.04
CA GLU A 173 3.80 1.71 0.14
C GLU A 173 3.75 0.67 1.26
N CYS A 174 3.30 -0.56 0.96
CA CYS A 174 3.25 -1.67 1.92
C CYS A 174 4.64 -2.11 2.37
N MET A 175 5.53 -2.34 1.38
CA MET A 175 6.85 -2.90 1.63
C MET A 175 7.76 -1.96 2.41
N SER A 176 7.55 -0.65 2.31
CA SER A 176 8.35 0.36 3.01
C SER A 176 8.14 0.37 4.53
N CYS A 177 7.06 -0.25 5.04
CA CYS A 177 6.79 -0.39 6.47
C CYS A 177 7.12 -1.79 7.01
N HIS A 178 7.28 -2.79 6.14
CA HIS A 178 7.52 -4.17 6.54
C HIS A 178 8.93 -4.66 6.25
N ASN A 179 9.72 -3.90 5.48
CA ASN A 179 11.08 -4.25 5.08
C ASN A 179 12.07 -3.13 5.37
N ALA A 180 13.35 -3.45 5.29
CA ALA A 180 14.43 -2.46 5.32
C ALA A 180 14.34 -1.49 4.11
N TYR A 181 15.12 -1.70 3.08
CA TYR A 181 15.08 -0.91 1.85
C TYR A 181 14.99 -1.85 0.65
N PRO A 182 13.76 -2.25 0.21
CA PRO A 182 13.59 -3.11 -0.94
C PRO A 182 14.04 -2.39 -2.22
N LEU A 183 14.73 -3.12 -3.09
CA LEU A 183 15.09 -2.63 -4.41
C LEU A 183 13.87 -2.74 -5.32
N HIS A 184 13.03 -1.73 -5.25
CA HIS A 184 11.81 -1.59 -6.06
C HIS A 184 12.18 -1.06 -7.45
N ASN A 185 11.65 -1.69 -8.50
CA ASN A 185 11.74 -1.14 -9.85
C ASN A 185 10.84 0.10 -9.95
N ALA A 186 11.45 1.29 -10.08
CA ALA A 186 10.74 2.56 -10.12
C ALA A 186 9.76 2.69 -11.30
N GLU A 187 9.98 1.92 -12.37
CA GLU A 187 9.12 1.87 -13.55
C GLU A 187 8.00 0.81 -13.45
N SER A 188 7.74 0.28 -12.25
CA SER A 188 6.70 -0.68 -11.93
C SER A 188 5.91 -0.28 -10.68
N LEU A 189 4.70 -0.86 -10.49
CA LEU A 189 3.92 -0.68 -9.28
C LEU A 189 4.31 -1.66 -8.15
N ASN A 190 4.71 -2.88 -8.50
CA ASN A 190 4.91 -3.98 -7.56
C ASN A 190 6.02 -4.97 -7.97
N GLN A 191 7.00 -4.53 -8.77
CA GLN A 191 8.14 -5.35 -9.15
C GLN A 191 9.37 -4.98 -8.31
N TYR A 192 10.09 -5.99 -7.83
CA TYR A 192 11.25 -5.85 -6.96
C TYR A 192 12.40 -6.73 -7.47
N ASP A 193 13.62 -6.18 -7.51
CA ASP A 193 14.84 -6.93 -7.80
C ASP A 193 15.35 -7.67 -6.56
N LYS A 194 15.14 -7.08 -5.37
CA LYS A 194 15.53 -7.65 -4.08
C LYS A 194 14.65 -7.14 -2.96
N ILE A 195 14.26 -8.05 -2.08
CA ILE A 195 13.47 -7.73 -0.88
C ILE A 195 14.26 -8.18 0.35
N PRO A 196 14.78 -7.25 1.17
CA PRO A 196 15.43 -7.59 2.44
C PRO A 196 14.40 -8.12 3.44
N LEU A 197 14.84 -8.98 4.36
CA LEU A 197 13.99 -9.63 5.33
C LEU A 197 13.84 -8.77 6.60
N GLY A 198 12.60 -8.40 6.90
CA GLY A 198 12.23 -7.59 8.06
C GLY A 198 12.71 -6.13 8.00
N ILE A 199 12.32 -5.36 8.98
CA ILE A 199 12.85 -4.02 9.24
C ILE A 199 14.25 -4.19 9.83
N ASP A 200 15.21 -3.33 9.43
CA ASP A 200 16.57 -3.38 9.97
C ASP A 200 16.96 -2.10 10.72
N CYS A 201 18.19 -2.11 11.24
CA CYS A 201 18.77 -1.04 12.05
C CYS A 201 18.68 0.33 11.35
N GLU A 202 18.94 0.35 10.06
CA GLU A 202 19.06 1.60 9.28
C GLU A 202 17.71 2.30 9.04
N ARG A 203 16.58 1.61 9.30
CA ARG A 203 15.25 2.27 9.30
C ARG A 203 15.09 3.29 10.42
N CYS A 204 15.76 3.07 11.55
CA CYS A 204 15.72 3.95 12.71
C CYS A 204 17.01 4.78 12.88
N HIS A 205 18.14 4.28 12.34
CA HIS A 205 19.44 4.92 12.52
C HIS A 205 19.98 5.62 11.25
N GLY A 206 19.33 5.40 10.09
CA GLY A 206 19.76 5.95 8.80
C GLY A 206 20.97 5.20 8.20
N PRO A 207 21.47 5.67 7.03
CA PRO A 207 22.56 5.01 6.31
C PRO A 207 23.83 4.82 7.16
N GLY A 208 24.32 3.58 7.27
CA GLY A 208 25.39 3.19 8.19
C GLY A 208 26.81 3.29 7.64
N GLU A 209 27.01 3.49 6.32
CA GLU A 209 28.34 3.41 5.69
C GLU A 209 29.37 4.31 6.35
N LEU A 210 29.02 5.57 6.62
CA LEU A 210 29.92 6.54 7.23
C LEU A 210 30.33 6.11 8.64
N HIS A 211 29.35 5.68 9.45
CA HIS A 211 29.58 5.20 10.81
C HIS A 211 30.53 3.99 10.82
N VAL A 212 30.21 2.96 10.03
CA VAL A 212 31.03 1.74 9.91
C VAL A 212 32.48 2.10 9.51
N LYS A 213 32.64 2.96 8.50
CA LYS A 213 33.96 3.39 8.03
C LYS A 213 34.76 4.12 9.11
N GLN A 214 34.12 5.05 9.84
CA GLN A 214 34.79 5.78 10.93
C GLN A 214 35.19 4.84 12.06
N LYS A 215 34.29 3.94 12.51
CA LYS A 215 34.62 3.02 13.62
C LYS A 215 35.70 2.03 13.25
N LYS A 216 35.70 1.47 12.03
CA LYS A 216 36.78 0.61 11.51
C LYS A 216 38.13 1.35 11.39
N SER A 217 38.12 2.68 11.23
CA SER A 217 39.36 3.51 11.24
C SER A 217 39.81 3.95 12.63
N GLY A 218 39.12 3.54 13.70
CA GLY A 218 39.47 3.86 15.08
C GLY A 218 38.90 5.20 15.59
N ILE A 219 38.04 5.88 14.85
CA ILE A 219 37.36 7.10 15.30
C ILE A 219 36.19 6.69 16.21
N ILE A 220 36.42 6.77 17.53
CA ILE A 220 35.43 6.44 18.55
C ILE A 220 34.97 7.73 19.24
N ILE A 221 33.64 7.93 19.30
CA ILE A 221 33.02 9.05 20.00
C ILE A 221 32.49 8.52 21.35
N ASP A 222 32.82 9.23 22.44
CA ASP A 222 32.27 8.98 23.76
C ASP A 222 30.81 9.50 23.79
N THR A 223 29.86 8.61 23.50
CA THR A 223 28.43 8.95 23.41
C THR A 223 27.78 9.29 24.75
N SER A 224 28.49 9.08 25.88
CA SER A 224 28.03 9.59 27.18
C SER A 224 28.14 11.11 27.32
N LYS A 225 28.95 11.74 26.43
CA LYS A 225 29.27 13.19 26.47
C LYS A 225 28.95 13.92 25.18
N TYR A 226 29.00 13.22 24.05
CA TYR A 226 28.91 13.84 22.72
C TYR A 226 28.00 13.05 21.82
N ILE A 227 27.29 13.72 20.93
CA ILE A 227 26.48 13.08 19.88
C ILE A 227 27.41 12.57 18.78
N ASP A 228 27.21 11.32 18.36
CA ASP A 228 27.89 10.77 17.19
C ASP A 228 27.09 11.11 15.92
N TYR A 229 27.47 12.18 15.25
CA TYR A 229 26.82 12.63 14.03
C TYR A 229 27.07 11.73 12.80
N SER A 230 27.85 10.66 12.91
CA SER A 230 28.04 9.70 11.81
C SER A 230 26.85 8.75 11.61
N ILE A 231 25.96 8.66 12.60
CA ILE A 231 24.73 7.83 12.62
C ILE A 231 23.67 8.50 13.47
N VAL A 232 22.40 8.34 13.15
CA VAL A 232 21.33 8.87 14.01
C VAL A 232 21.10 7.94 15.19
N ASN A 233 21.07 8.52 16.41
CA ASN A 233 20.46 7.86 17.56
C ASN A 233 19.10 8.53 17.84
N PRO A 234 17.96 7.83 17.66
CA PRO A 234 16.64 8.43 17.88
C PRO A 234 16.45 9.05 19.27
N ALA A 235 17.12 8.54 20.29
CA ALA A 235 17.04 9.10 21.65
C ALA A 235 17.62 10.52 21.76
N ASP A 236 18.53 10.90 20.89
CA ASP A 236 19.16 12.22 20.86
C ASP A 236 18.37 13.24 20.02
N LEU A 237 17.29 12.80 19.35
CA LEU A 237 16.44 13.66 18.54
C LEU A 237 15.46 14.48 19.40
N PRO A 238 15.06 15.68 18.96
CA PRO A 238 13.90 16.36 19.50
C PRO A 238 12.64 15.45 19.47
N ILE A 239 11.75 15.63 20.44
CA ILE A 239 10.55 14.77 20.63
C ILE A 239 9.74 14.58 19.34
N ASP A 240 9.50 15.64 18.59
CA ASP A 240 8.73 15.55 17.33
C ASP A 240 9.43 14.66 16.29
N LEU A 241 10.76 14.75 16.20
CA LEU A 241 11.53 13.90 15.27
C LEU A 241 11.67 12.46 15.77
N GLN A 242 11.65 12.21 17.09
CA GLN A 242 11.53 10.85 17.63
C GLN A 242 10.20 10.22 17.20
N PHE A 243 9.10 10.98 17.27
CA PHE A 243 7.80 10.52 16.77
C PHE A 243 7.84 10.26 15.28
N ASP A 244 8.51 11.11 14.48
CA ASP A 244 8.60 10.94 13.03
C ASP A 244 9.28 9.62 12.63
N VAL A 245 10.28 9.17 13.39
CA VAL A 245 10.88 7.83 13.19
C VAL A 245 9.85 6.71 13.39
N CYS A 246 9.07 6.77 14.47
CA CYS A 246 8.08 5.75 14.80
C CYS A 246 6.85 5.82 13.89
N GLN A 247 6.29 7.00 13.70
CA GLN A 247 5.07 7.21 12.94
C GLN A 247 5.25 6.98 11.44
N ARG A 248 6.48 6.91 10.94
CA ARG A 248 6.75 6.47 9.57
C ARG A 248 6.08 5.12 9.24
N CYS A 249 5.97 4.22 10.23
CA CYS A 249 5.36 2.90 10.11
C CYS A 249 4.16 2.70 11.06
N HIS A 250 4.17 3.33 12.24
CA HIS A 250 3.11 3.23 13.25
C HIS A 250 2.05 4.34 13.13
N LEU A 251 1.81 4.78 11.89
CA LEU A 251 0.78 5.71 11.49
C LEU A 251 0.30 5.35 10.09
N GLN A 252 -0.97 5.01 9.94
CA GLN A 252 -1.55 4.58 8.68
C GLN A 252 -2.74 5.45 8.29
N GLY A 253 -2.94 5.63 6.98
CA GLY A 253 -4.04 6.41 6.42
C GLY A 253 -3.85 6.57 4.91
N THR A 254 -4.59 7.51 4.32
CA THR A 254 -4.39 7.91 2.92
C THR A 254 -3.10 8.73 2.83
N THR A 255 -2.03 8.12 2.36
CA THR A 255 -0.69 8.76 2.27
C THR A 255 -0.54 9.52 0.96
N ILE A 256 -0.09 10.76 1.04
CA ILE A 256 0.23 11.64 -0.09
C ILE A 256 1.71 12.00 0.01
N LEU A 257 2.48 11.61 -0.99
CA LEU A 257 3.90 11.96 -1.08
C LEU A 257 4.05 13.43 -1.46
N ALA A 258 5.05 14.10 -0.89
CA ALA A 258 5.49 15.40 -1.34
C ALA A 258 6.08 15.29 -2.76
N GLU A 259 6.13 16.40 -3.49
CA GLU A 259 6.61 16.41 -4.88
C GLU A 259 8.06 15.90 -4.97
N GLY A 260 8.30 14.98 -5.89
CA GLY A 260 9.60 14.35 -6.11
C GLY A 260 10.07 13.41 -4.99
N LYS A 261 9.20 13.06 -4.03
CA LYS A 261 9.51 12.14 -2.93
C LYS A 261 8.95 10.74 -3.17
N SER A 262 9.59 9.77 -2.51
CA SER A 262 9.19 8.38 -2.50
C SER A 262 9.02 7.85 -1.07
N PHE A 263 8.42 6.66 -0.93
CA PHE A 263 8.24 6.01 0.37
C PHE A 263 9.54 5.61 1.07
N VAL A 264 10.68 5.67 0.39
CA VAL A 264 11.98 5.29 0.95
C VAL A 264 12.91 6.49 1.23
N ASP A 265 12.46 7.71 0.95
CA ASP A 265 13.30 8.92 1.10
C ASP A 265 13.38 9.44 2.54
N PHE A 266 12.49 8.99 3.41
CA PHE A 266 12.56 9.38 4.81
C PHE A 266 13.83 8.81 5.46
N LYS A 267 14.64 9.70 6.02
CA LYS A 267 15.79 9.36 6.89
C LYS A 267 15.47 9.80 8.32
N PRO A 268 15.77 8.99 9.35
CA PRO A 268 15.58 9.36 10.75
C PRO A 268 16.23 10.71 11.06
N GLY A 269 15.52 11.59 11.76
CA GLY A 269 15.93 12.99 11.99
C GLY A 269 15.40 14.00 10.97
N MET A 270 14.72 13.56 9.92
CA MET A 270 13.91 14.42 9.04
C MET A 270 12.49 14.56 9.61
N LYS A 271 11.77 15.61 9.22
CA LYS A 271 10.32 15.69 9.43
C LYS A 271 9.62 14.76 8.44
N LEU A 272 8.71 13.93 8.94
CA LEU A 272 7.93 13.05 8.07
C LEU A 272 7.05 13.85 7.09
N SER A 273 6.56 15.02 7.50
CA SER A 273 5.80 15.93 6.65
C SER A 273 6.56 16.51 5.46
N ASP A 274 7.91 16.47 5.47
CA ASP A 274 8.72 16.88 4.32
C ASP A 274 8.74 15.79 3.21
N ILE A 275 8.30 14.58 3.55
CA ILE A 275 8.27 13.42 2.65
C ILE A 275 6.82 13.05 2.30
N MET A 276 5.92 13.06 3.28
CA MET A 276 4.53 12.64 3.07
C MET A 276 3.57 13.20 4.10
N ASP A 277 2.34 13.44 3.66
CA ASP A 277 1.20 13.72 4.52
C ASP A 277 0.33 12.46 4.65
N ILE A 278 -0.15 12.16 5.87
CA ILE A 278 -0.97 11.00 6.15
C ILE A 278 -2.34 11.46 6.64
N TYR A 279 -3.38 11.13 5.87
CA TYR A 279 -4.75 11.58 6.12
C TYR A 279 -5.63 10.46 6.63
N ILE A 280 -6.46 10.77 7.63
CA ILE A 280 -7.52 9.89 8.11
C ILE A 280 -8.89 10.60 8.03
N PRO A 281 -9.99 9.84 7.86
CA PRO A 281 -11.33 10.40 7.97
C PRO A 281 -11.62 10.80 9.42
N LYS A 282 -12.05 12.05 9.60
CA LYS A 282 -12.52 12.56 10.89
C LYS A 282 -14.04 12.52 10.94
N TYR A 283 -14.56 11.96 12.03
CA TYR A 283 -15.98 11.95 12.34
C TYR A 283 -16.26 12.76 13.61
N ALA A 284 -17.45 13.41 13.68
CA ALA A 284 -17.93 13.92 14.95
C ALA A 284 -18.37 12.73 15.82
N ASN A 285 -18.03 12.70 17.07
CA ASN A 285 -18.47 11.69 18.05
C ASN A 285 -17.95 10.26 17.82
N ASN A 286 -16.80 10.09 17.18
CA ASN A 286 -16.20 8.77 17.00
C ASN A 286 -14.77 8.73 17.55
N ASP A 287 -14.47 7.72 18.35
CA ASP A 287 -13.16 7.42 18.92
C ASP A 287 -12.56 6.13 18.34
N ASP A 288 -13.11 5.64 17.21
CA ASP A 288 -12.57 4.49 16.50
C ASP A 288 -11.16 4.81 15.97
N PHE A 289 -10.30 3.81 15.94
CA PHE A 289 -8.96 3.94 15.40
C PHE A 289 -8.59 2.72 14.56
N ILE A 290 -7.58 2.90 13.72
CA ILE A 290 -6.99 1.86 12.88
C ILE A 290 -5.81 1.22 13.60
N MET A 291 -5.41 0.00 13.16
CA MET A 291 -4.36 -0.77 13.81
C MET A 291 -3.05 0.03 13.99
N ALA A 292 -2.58 0.72 12.96
CA ALA A 292 -1.34 1.48 13.01
C ALA A 292 -1.57 2.95 13.41
N SER A 293 -2.20 3.21 14.57
CA SER A 293 -2.50 4.56 15.06
C SER A 293 -1.87 4.88 16.44
N HIS A 294 -0.86 4.12 16.83
CA HIS A 294 -0.25 4.23 18.17
C HIS A 294 0.21 5.65 18.50
N VAL A 295 0.83 6.36 17.54
CA VAL A 295 1.31 7.72 17.74
C VAL A 295 0.16 8.72 17.91
N ASP A 296 -0.87 8.64 17.07
CA ASP A 296 -2.05 9.49 17.17
C ASP A 296 -2.76 9.31 18.52
N ARG A 297 -2.91 8.06 18.96
CA ARG A 297 -3.52 7.72 20.25
C ARG A 297 -2.68 8.22 21.43
N LEU A 298 -1.36 8.01 21.40
CA LEU A 298 -0.45 8.47 22.45
C LEU A 298 -0.48 10.01 22.60
N LYS A 299 -0.47 10.73 21.48
CA LYS A 299 -0.55 12.20 21.48
C LYS A 299 -1.83 12.76 22.12
N GLN A 300 -2.90 11.96 22.21
CA GLN A 300 -4.14 12.31 22.92
C GLN A 300 -4.07 12.04 24.41
N SER A 301 -3.08 11.30 24.91
CA SER A 301 -2.94 10.95 26.33
C SER A 301 -2.48 12.13 27.19
N LYS A 302 -2.83 12.09 28.47
CA LYS A 302 -2.28 13.06 29.46
C LYS A 302 -0.80 12.81 29.73
N CYS A 303 -0.33 11.57 29.61
CA CYS A 303 1.08 11.23 29.75
C CYS A 303 1.93 11.98 28.74
N PHE A 304 1.47 12.09 27.48
CA PHE A 304 2.13 12.91 26.46
C PHE A 304 1.92 14.41 26.70
N THR A 305 0.66 14.87 26.80
CA THR A 305 0.34 16.31 26.80
C THR A 305 0.86 17.06 28.03
N LYS A 306 1.12 16.37 29.15
CA LYS A 306 1.65 16.94 30.40
C LYS A 306 3.05 16.44 30.73
N GLY A 307 3.36 15.19 30.44
CA GLY A 307 4.62 14.55 30.80
C GLY A 307 5.69 14.58 29.69
N GLY A 308 5.30 14.85 28.43
CA GLY A 308 6.24 14.91 27.32
C GLY A 308 6.90 13.57 27.00
N ILE A 309 6.25 12.43 27.33
CA ILE A 309 6.78 11.10 27.06
C ILE A 309 6.79 10.80 25.56
N THR A 310 7.70 9.91 25.15
CA THR A 310 7.79 9.36 23.78
C THR A 310 7.65 7.84 23.80
N CYS A 311 7.68 7.22 22.65
CA CYS A 311 7.61 5.75 22.56
C CYS A 311 8.73 5.06 23.35
N ILE A 312 9.95 5.61 23.28
CA ILE A 312 11.12 5.06 23.99
C ILE A 312 11.12 5.33 25.51
N SER A 313 10.17 6.09 26.03
CA SER A 313 9.97 6.21 27.48
C SER A 313 9.49 4.89 28.10
N CYS A 314 8.74 4.09 27.32
CA CYS A 314 8.16 2.82 27.77
C CYS A 314 8.69 1.60 27.01
N HIS A 315 9.14 1.78 25.77
CA HIS A 315 9.62 0.68 24.93
C HIS A 315 11.13 0.77 24.67
N ASP A 316 11.84 -0.35 24.81
CA ASP A 316 13.12 -0.54 24.15
C ASP A 316 12.84 -1.14 22.75
N PRO A 317 13.10 -0.40 21.64
CA PRO A 317 12.83 -0.91 20.31
C PRO A 317 13.71 -2.10 19.89
N HIS A 318 14.75 -2.41 20.65
CA HIS A 318 15.65 -3.54 20.41
C HIS A 318 15.20 -4.82 21.13
N GLU A 319 14.19 -4.74 22.02
CA GLU A 319 13.68 -5.88 22.77
C GLU A 319 12.27 -6.26 22.34
N SER A 320 12.01 -7.57 22.30
CA SER A 320 10.69 -8.08 21.95
C SER A 320 9.74 -7.94 23.13
N VAL A 321 8.63 -7.22 22.96
CA VAL A 321 7.59 -7.09 23.99
C VAL A 321 7.02 -8.42 24.49
N LYS A 322 7.12 -9.49 23.69
CA LYS A 322 6.69 -10.83 24.09
C LYS A 322 7.64 -11.54 25.06
N LEU A 323 8.88 -11.06 25.16
CA LEU A 323 9.91 -11.63 26.02
C LEU A 323 10.09 -10.82 27.30
N LEU A 324 9.36 -9.69 27.45
CA LEU A 324 9.40 -8.88 28.66
C LEU A 324 8.59 -9.53 29.78
N ASP A 325 8.99 -9.26 31.01
CA ASP A 325 8.25 -9.63 32.21
C ASP A 325 6.89 -8.90 32.27
N ASP A 326 5.87 -9.53 32.82
CA ASP A 326 4.53 -8.97 32.94
C ASP A 326 4.51 -7.62 33.71
N SER A 327 5.44 -7.43 34.66
CA SER A 327 5.61 -6.21 35.44
C SER A 327 6.37 -5.08 34.72
N TYR A 328 6.95 -5.34 33.55
CA TYR A 328 7.83 -4.37 32.87
C TYR A 328 7.15 -3.02 32.63
N PHE A 329 5.96 -3.03 32.05
CA PHE A 329 5.22 -1.80 31.76
C PHE A 329 4.64 -1.14 33.00
N ASP A 330 4.25 -1.91 34.00
CA ASP A 330 3.80 -1.39 35.29
C ASP A 330 4.93 -0.62 35.99
N ASN A 331 6.16 -1.15 35.97
CA ASN A 331 7.34 -0.44 36.46
C ASN A 331 7.58 0.88 35.74
N LYS A 332 7.40 0.92 34.39
CA LYS A 332 7.48 2.18 33.61
C LYS A 332 6.41 3.19 34.03
N CYS A 333 5.21 2.74 34.41
CA CYS A 333 4.18 3.63 34.93
C CYS A 333 4.57 4.18 36.32
N MET A 334 5.14 3.33 37.18
CA MET A 334 5.56 3.69 38.53
C MET A 334 6.78 4.63 38.58
N ASP A 335 7.56 4.75 37.52
CA ASP A 335 8.62 5.78 37.40
C ASP A 335 8.05 7.22 37.55
N CYS A 336 6.77 7.44 37.28
CA CYS A 336 6.09 8.73 37.34
C CYS A 336 4.89 8.74 38.28
N HIS A 337 4.27 7.59 38.55
CA HIS A 337 3.05 7.48 39.38
C HIS A 337 3.34 6.77 40.69
N ASN A 338 2.72 7.25 41.79
CA ASN A 338 2.59 6.48 43.03
C ASN A 338 1.52 5.38 42.85
N ILE A 339 1.54 4.36 43.71
CA ILE A 339 0.63 3.23 43.68
C ILE A 339 -0.83 3.69 43.54
N CYS A 340 -1.59 3.02 42.72
CA CYS A 340 -3.03 3.21 42.57
C CYS A 340 -3.73 2.89 43.90
N ASP A 341 -4.83 3.63 44.25
CA ASP A 341 -5.60 3.40 45.50
C ASP A 341 -6.16 1.97 45.59
N ASP A 342 -6.19 1.22 44.51
CA ASP A 342 -6.59 -0.19 44.45
C ASP A 342 -5.37 -1.08 44.58
N GLU A 343 -4.97 -1.38 45.81
CA GLU A 343 -3.77 -2.15 46.17
C GLU A 343 -3.75 -3.60 45.61
N GLN A 344 -4.80 -4.05 44.89
CA GLN A 344 -4.94 -5.43 44.40
C GLN A 344 -4.66 -5.63 42.91
N VAL A 345 -4.36 -4.56 42.13
CA VAL A 345 -4.22 -4.69 40.67
C VAL A 345 -2.79 -4.39 40.21
N ASN A 346 -2.02 -5.42 39.98
CA ASN A 346 -0.68 -5.34 39.37
C ASN A 346 -0.76 -5.40 37.82
N ASN A 347 -1.61 -4.62 37.17
CA ASN A 347 -1.66 -4.56 35.72
C ASN A 347 -2.28 -3.22 35.26
N CYS A 348 -1.47 -2.18 35.29
CA CYS A 348 -1.90 -0.83 34.94
C CYS A 348 -2.41 -0.75 33.50
N THR A 349 -1.77 -1.48 32.58
CA THR A 349 -2.10 -1.44 31.17
C THR A 349 -3.47 -2.02 30.87
N SER A 350 -3.93 -3.04 31.62
CA SER A 350 -5.24 -3.65 31.38
C SER A 350 -6.41 -2.69 31.60
N CYS A 351 -6.25 -1.72 32.51
CA CYS A 351 -7.27 -0.72 32.82
C CYS A 351 -7.07 0.58 32.03
N HIS A 352 -5.83 1.09 31.95
CA HIS A 352 -5.53 2.40 31.37
C HIS A 352 -5.22 2.35 29.88
N MET A 353 -4.95 1.18 29.32
CA MET A 353 -4.62 0.92 27.91
C MET A 353 -5.39 -0.31 27.41
N PRO A 354 -6.72 -0.32 27.46
CA PRO A 354 -7.50 -1.50 27.14
C PRO A 354 -7.24 -1.98 25.71
N ASN A 355 -7.33 -3.29 25.51
CA ASN A 355 -7.31 -3.87 24.17
C ASN A 355 -8.61 -3.50 23.42
N SER A 356 -8.47 -2.92 22.26
CA SER A 356 -9.57 -2.52 21.39
C SER A 356 -9.43 -3.14 20.01
N SER A 357 -10.57 -3.52 19.40
CA SER A 357 -10.58 -3.98 18.01
C SER A 357 -10.25 -2.83 17.07
N SER A 358 -9.46 -3.09 16.03
CA SER A 358 -9.22 -2.11 14.96
C SER A 358 -10.35 -2.15 13.91
N THR A 359 -10.56 -1.04 13.23
CA THR A 359 -11.61 -0.93 12.19
C THR A 359 -11.16 -1.41 10.82
N ASP A 360 -9.87 -1.59 10.61
CA ASP A 360 -9.22 -1.91 9.34
C ASP A 360 -8.72 -3.37 9.26
N ILE A 361 -8.56 -4.06 10.40
CA ILE A 361 -8.12 -5.46 10.43
C ILE A 361 -9.05 -6.27 11.33
N MET A 362 -9.78 -7.22 10.75
CA MET A 362 -10.61 -8.14 11.53
C MET A 362 -9.78 -9.08 12.39
N HIS A 363 -10.39 -9.66 13.42
CA HIS A 363 -9.78 -10.64 14.33
C HIS A 363 -8.52 -10.16 15.07
N VAL A 364 -8.22 -8.86 15.05
CA VAL A 364 -7.08 -8.27 15.75
C VAL A 364 -7.55 -7.26 16.78
N SER A 365 -7.00 -7.34 17.97
CA SER A 365 -7.09 -6.31 18.99
C SER A 365 -5.70 -5.76 19.30
N ILE A 366 -5.64 -4.47 19.56
CA ILE A 366 -4.39 -3.78 19.93
C ILE A 366 -4.59 -2.98 21.20
N THR A 367 -3.51 -2.81 21.92
CA THR A 367 -3.48 -1.98 23.13
C THR A 367 -3.64 -0.51 22.76
N ASP A 368 -4.65 0.16 23.30
CA ASP A 368 -4.90 1.57 23.04
C ASP A 368 -3.89 2.46 23.76
N HIS A 369 -3.12 3.24 23.00
CA HIS A 369 -2.11 4.16 23.54
C HIS A 369 -2.67 5.53 23.99
N LYS A 370 -4.00 5.71 24.01
CA LYS A 370 -4.61 6.93 24.53
C LYS A 370 -4.49 7.09 26.05
N ILE A 371 -3.93 6.16 26.74
CA ILE A 371 -3.71 6.10 28.20
C ILE A 371 -4.62 7.05 28.97
N GLU A 372 -5.74 6.54 29.45
CA GLU A 372 -6.74 7.35 30.16
C GLU A 372 -7.36 6.60 31.33
N ILE A 373 -7.99 7.34 32.24
CA ILE A 373 -8.80 6.74 33.31
C ILE A 373 -10.02 6.10 32.63
N PRO A 374 -10.33 4.82 32.91
CA PRO A 374 -11.48 4.15 32.32
C PRO A 374 -12.77 4.94 32.53
N SER A 375 -13.54 5.12 31.50
CA SER A 375 -14.85 5.77 31.52
C SER A 375 -15.89 4.86 30.87
N GLU A 376 -17.17 5.04 31.26
CA GLU A 376 -18.26 4.31 30.61
C GLU A 376 -18.21 4.48 29.07
N PRO A 377 -18.43 3.39 28.30
CA PRO A 377 -18.48 3.46 26.84
C PRO A 377 -19.55 4.47 26.41
N ARG A 378 -19.18 5.49 25.67
CA ARG A 378 -20.16 6.38 25.03
C ARG A 378 -20.83 5.60 23.90
N LEU A 379 -22.14 5.41 24.02
CA LEU A 379 -22.95 4.92 22.91
C LEU A 379 -22.75 5.85 21.72
N SER A 380 -22.18 5.32 20.63
CA SER A 380 -21.85 6.13 19.48
C SER A 380 -23.12 6.55 18.74
N ASP A 381 -23.40 7.84 18.73
CA ASP A 381 -24.32 8.45 17.78
C ASP A 381 -23.85 8.24 16.34
N LYS A 382 -24.76 8.46 15.38
CA LYS A 382 -24.47 8.34 13.95
C LYS A 382 -23.16 9.02 13.56
N LYS A 383 -22.24 8.30 12.92
CA LYS A 383 -20.96 8.84 12.42
C LYS A 383 -21.20 9.96 11.41
N ILE A 384 -20.86 11.19 11.75
CA ILE A 384 -20.97 12.34 10.85
C ILE A 384 -19.57 12.67 10.35
N PHE A 385 -19.32 12.46 9.06
CA PHE A 385 -18.05 12.78 8.41
C PHE A 385 -17.78 14.30 8.45
N LYS A 386 -16.57 14.70 8.88
CA LYS A 386 -16.12 16.10 8.99
C LYS A 386 -15.02 16.46 8.00
N GLY A 387 -14.44 15.49 7.32
CA GLY A 387 -13.37 15.68 6.34
C GLY A 387 -12.20 14.73 6.56
N LEU A 388 -11.22 14.82 5.67
CA LEU A 388 -9.91 14.19 5.84
C LEU A 388 -8.99 15.16 6.56
N ILE A 389 -8.33 14.69 7.61
CA ILE A 389 -7.33 15.47 8.37
C ILE A 389 -5.96 14.81 8.26
N SER A 390 -4.92 15.62 8.08
CA SER A 390 -3.55 15.13 8.19
C SER A 390 -3.18 15.02 9.66
N ILE A 391 -2.62 13.87 10.05
CA ILE A 391 -2.25 13.57 11.44
C ILE A 391 -0.78 13.82 11.76
N ASN A 392 0.08 13.86 10.75
CA ASN A 392 1.51 14.18 10.92
C ASN A 392 1.88 15.60 10.46
N ASN A 393 0.99 16.29 9.75
CA ASN A 393 1.21 17.66 9.27
C ASN A 393 0.01 18.54 9.70
N PRO A 394 0.18 19.51 10.61
CA PRO A 394 -0.92 20.37 11.03
C PRO A 394 -1.36 21.37 9.95
N ASN A 395 -0.50 21.67 8.96
CA ASN A 395 -0.75 22.66 7.92
C ASN A 395 -0.42 22.12 6.50
N PRO A 396 -1.07 21.02 6.06
CA PRO A 396 -0.86 20.50 4.72
C PRO A 396 -1.34 21.52 3.68
N ASP A 397 -0.66 21.61 2.54
CA ASP A 397 -1.06 22.49 1.46
C ASP A 397 -2.37 22.04 0.78
N PHE A 398 -2.92 22.91 -0.08
CA PHE A 398 -4.19 22.61 -0.74
C PHE A 398 -4.06 21.48 -1.76
N LEU A 399 -2.91 21.33 -2.43
CA LEU A 399 -2.69 20.26 -3.39
C LEU A 399 -2.63 18.89 -2.70
N SER A 400 -1.91 18.80 -1.59
CA SER A 400 -1.86 17.59 -0.76
C SER A 400 -3.27 17.18 -0.29
N ARG A 401 -4.08 18.15 0.19
CA ARG A 401 -5.49 17.89 0.57
C ARG A 401 -6.32 17.39 -0.61
N ALA A 402 -6.21 18.04 -1.77
CA ALA A 402 -6.94 17.63 -2.97
C ALA A 402 -6.58 16.20 -3.39
N LYS A 403 -5.26 15.89 -3.46
CA LYS A 403 -4.76 14.55 -3.77
C LYS A 403 -5.28 13.51 -2.76
N ALA A 404 -5.35 13.85 -1.47
CA ALA A 404 -5.88 12.95 -0.44
C ALA A 404 -7.35 12.58 -0.70
N TYR A 405 -8.19 13.55 -1.03
CA TYR A 405 -9.60 13.30 -1.35
C TYR A 405 -9.77 12.47 -2.63
N LEU A 406 -8.98 12.75 -3.69
CA LEU A 406 -8.99 11.97 -4.93
C LEU A 406 -8.56 10.52 -4.69
N LYS A 407 -7.43 10.32 -3.98
CA LYS A 407 -6.94 8.97 -3.63
C LYS A 407 -7.94 8.22 -2.75
N HIS A 408 -8.53 8.89 -1.77
CA HIS A 408 -9.51 8.28 -0.87
C HIS A 408 -10.77 7.82 -1.62
N PHE A 409 -11.25 8.64 -2.58
CA PHE A 409 -12.37 8.27 -3.45
C PHE A 409 -12.08 7.01 -4.27
N GLU A 410 -10.91 6.93 -4.90
CA GLU A 410 -10.56 5.78 -5.76
C GLU A 410 -10.25 4.51 -4.96
N SER A 411 -9.64 4.64 -3.77
CA SER A 411 -9.09 3.48 -3.06
C SER A 411 -9.99 2.92 -1.97
N PHE A 412 -10.88 3.75 -1.39
CA PHE A 412 -11.60 3.34 -0.19
C PHE A 412 -13.11 3.56 -0.26
N ASN A 413 -13.58 4.69 -0.79
CA ASN A 413 -15.01 5.00 -0.76
C ASN A 413 -15.39 5.97 -1.89
N ALA A 414 -16.07 5.46 -2.89
CA ALA A 414 -16.52 6.21 -4.07
C ALA A 414 -17.73 7.12 -3.79
N ASN A 415 -17.70 7.90 -2.70
CA ASN A 415 -18.75 8.88 -2.39
C ASN A 415 -18.41 10.24 -3.02
N SER A 416 -19.37 10.85 -3.75
CA SER A 416 -19.18 12.12 -4.46
C SER A 416 -18.71 13.28 -3.57
N ILE A 417 -19.03 13.26 -2.27
CA ILE A 417 -18.58 14.29 -1.31
C ILE A 417 -17.06 14.45 -1.28
N TYR A 418 -16.32 13.37 -1.58
CA TYR A 418 -14.86 13.43 -1.68
C TYR A 418 -14.42 14.17 -2.94
N LEU A 419 -15.13 14.00 -4.06
CA LEU A 419 -14.83 14.73 -5.30
C LEU A 419 -15.16 16.22 -5.17
N ASP A 420 -16.27 16.58 -4.49
CA ASP A 420 -16.61 17.97 -4.19
C ASP A 420 -15.53 18.63 -3.33
N SER A 421 -15.05 17.92 -2.31
CA SER A 421 -13.98 18.37 -1.44
C SER A 421 -12.63 18.50 -2.20
N ALA A 422 -12.32 17.52 -3.06
CA ALA A 422 -11.12 17.59 -3.90
C ALA A 422 -11.14 18.81 -4.80
N TYR A 423 -12.27 19.08 -5.46
CA TYR A 423 -12.42 20.26 -6.34
C TYR A 423 -12.29 21.57 -5.57
N TYR A 424 -12.91 21.66 -4.37
CA TYR A 424 -12.78 22.82 -3.50
C TYR A 424 -11.33 23.17 -3.20
N PHE A 425 -10.48 22.16 -2.94
CA PHE A 425 -9.06 22.38 -2.69
C PHE A 425 -8.27 22.63 -3.98
N LEU A 426 -8.56 21.93 -5.09
CA LEU A 426 -7.92 22.16 -6.37
C LEU A 426 -8.04 23.61 -6.84
N GLN A 427 -9.23 24.23 -6.68
CA GLN A 427 -9.44 25.64 -7.05
C GLN A 427 -8.60 26.65 -6.23
N ARG A 428 -7.98 26.19 -5.13
CA ARG A 428 -7.15 27.02 -4.24
C ARG A 428 -5.67 26.72 -4.35
N THR A 429 -5.32 25.74 -5.18
CA THR A 429 -3.92 25.50 -5.49
C THR A 429 -3.39 26.56 -6.46
N ASN A 430 -2.12 26.88 -6.29
CA ASN A 430 -1.37 27.63 -7.29
C ASN A 430 -0.96 26.65 -8.42
N ASP A 431 0.15 26.86 -9.10
CA ASP A 431 0.67 25.97 -10.14
C ASP A 431 0.98 24.56 -9.61
N GLY A 432 1.19 23.59 -10.50
CA GLY A 432 1.61 22.24 -10.13
C GLY A 432 0.48 21.22 -9.88
N ASN A 433 -0.74 21.50 -10.33
CA ASN A 433 -1.94 20.68 -10.06
C ASN A 433 -2.49 19.92 -11.27
N TYR A 434 -1.70 19.86 -12.35
CA TYR A 434 -2.13 19.31 -13.65
C TYR A 434 -2.67 17.86 -13.54
N THR A 435 -1.89 16.95 -13.00
CA THR A 435 -2.26 15.53 -12.89
C THR A 435 -3.50 15.33 -12.02
N SER A 436 -3.67 16.16 -11.00
CA SER A 436 -4.82 16.13 -10.09
C SER A 436 -6.11 16.64 -10.74
N TYR A 437 -6.05 17.70 -11.57
CA TYR A 437 -7.20 18.14 -12.36
C TYR A 437 -7.60 17.09 -13.40
N LEU A 438 -6.62 16.48 -14.09
CA LEU A 438 -6.89 15.42 -15.05
C LEU A 438 -7.56 14.23 -14.37
N GLN A 439 -7.06 13.83 -13.20
CA GLN A 439 -7.68 12.78 -12.37
C GLN A 439 -9.12 13.16 -12.00
N TYR A 440 -9.35 14.36 -11.53
CA TYR A 440 -10.69 14.84 -11.17
C TYR A 440 -11.66 14.80 -12.37
N TYR A 441 -11.28 15.32 -13.54
CA TYR A 441 -12.12 15.29 -14.74
C TYR A 441 -12.38 13.86 -15.21
N TYR A 442 -11.40 12.97 -15.10
CA TYR A 442 -11.56 11.54 -15.40
C TYR A 442 -12.57 10.89 -14.47
N LEU A 443 -12.45 11.07 -13.16
CA LEU A 443 -13.33 10.47 -12.15
C LEU A 443 -14.76 11.02 -12.20
N THR A 444 -14.93 12.25 -12.66
CA THR A 444 -16.25 12.89 -12.83
C THR A 444 -16.83 12.72 -14.24
N ASN A 445 -16.17 11.93 -15.12
CA ASN A 445 -16.58 11.70 -16.51
C ASN A 445 -16.75 13.00 -17.34
N GLN A 446 -15.93 14.01 -17.05
CA GLN A 446 -15.95 15.30 -17.76
C GLN A 446 -14.98 15.29 -18.96
N ASP A 447 -15.25 14.42 -19.94
CA ASP A 447 -14.36 14.14 -21.08
C ASP A 447 -13.96 15.38 -21.85
N ASN A 448 -14.90 16.27 -22.17
CA ASN A 448 -14.61 17.49 -22.93
C ASN A 448 -13.66 18.42 -22.17
N LEU A 449 -13.83 18.55 -20.85
CA LEU A 449 -12.93 19.35 -20.03
C LEU A 449 -11.54 18.71 -19.94
N LEU A 450 -11.47 17.39 -19.76
CA LEU A 450 -10.21 16.66 -19.75
C LEU A 450 -9.46 16.86 -21.06
N MET A 451 -10.10 16.65 -22.20
CA MET A 451 -9.47 16.81 -23.52
C MET A 451 -9.00 18.25 -23.77
N SER A 452 -9.84 19.24 -23.47
CA SER A 452 -9.46 20.64 -23.58
C SER A 452 -8.29 21.01 -22.66
N PHE A 453 -8.29 20.50 -21.44
CA PHE A 453 -7.23 20.73 -20.46
C PHE A 453 -5.90 20.15 -20.94
N VAL A 454 -5.91 18.90 -21.44
CA VAL A 454 -4.74 18.22 -22.00
C VAL A 454 -4.19 18.93 -23.23
N MET A 455 -5.05 19.43 -24.13
CA MET A 455 -4.62 20.14 -25.34
C MET A 455 -3.96 21.49 -25.04
N ASN A 456 -4.40 22.17 -23.99
CA ASN A 456 -3.90 23.49 -23.61
C ASN A 456 -2.65 23.45 -22.71
N THR A 457 -2.20 22.26 -22.31
CA THR A 457 -1.05 22.09 -21.42
C THR A 457 0.14 21.50 -22.16
N ALA A 458 1.30 22.15 -22.07
CA ALA A 458 2.55 21.63 -22.62
C ALA A 458 3.08 20.50 -21.72
N LEU A 459 2.57 19.27 -21.93
CA LEU A 459 2.85 18.09 -21.08
C LEU A 459 4.35 17.76 -20.94
N ASP A 460 5.12 18.06 -21.99
CA ASP A 460 6.56 17.75 -22.04
C ASP A 460 7.41 18.68 -21.16
N THR A 461 6.82 19.71 -20.57
CA THR A 461 7.50 20.68 -19.70
C THR A 461 7.21 20.48 -18.21
N LEU A 462 6.41 19.46 -17.88
CA LEU A 462 5.94 19.24 -16.51
C LEU A 462 6.91 18.38 -15.71
N THR A 463 7.19 18.81 -14.49
CA THR A 463 8.00 18.09 -13.50
C THR A 463 7.08 17.32 -12.55
N TYR A 464 6.78 16.06 -12.88
CA TYR A 464 6.05 15.12 -12.03
C TYR A 464 6.82 13.81 -11.93
N SER A 465 6.46 12.96 -10.98
CA SER A 465 6.96 11.58 -10.99
C SER A 465 6.45 10.83 -12.23
N ASP A 466 7.28 9.93 -12.76
CA ASP A 466 6.92 9.15 -13.94
C ASP A 466 5.61 8.37 -13.75
N ASN A 467 5.34 7.90 -12.53
CA ASN A 467 4.10 7.21 -12.21
C ASN A 467 2.86 8.13 -12.30
N GLU A 468 2.92 9.37 -11.77
CA GLU A 468 1.80 10.32 -11.86
C GLU A 468 1.53 10.70 -13.32
N LEU A 469 2.59 10.96 -14.11
CA LEU A 469 2.45 11.30 -15.53
C LEU A 469 1.94 10.12 -16.34
N ALA A 470 2.47 8.90 -16.12
CA ALA A 470 2.02 7.71 -16.84
C ALA A 470 0.54 7.40 -16.57
N MET A 471 0.09 7.57 -15.32
CA MET A 471 -1.33 7.43 -14.97
C MET A 471 -2.18 8.49 -15.67
N ALA A 472 -1.73 9.74 -15.69
CA ALA A 472 -2.41 10.82 -16.38
C ALA A 472 -2.51 10.55 -17.90
N PHE A 473 -1.42 10.11 -18.53
CA PHE A 473 -1.41 9.72 -19.94
C PHE A 473 -2.32 8.52 -20.23
N SER A 474 -2.31 7.48 -19.38
CA SER A 474 -3.21 6.33 -19.55
C SER A 474 -4.68 6.75 -19.51
N ARG A 475 -5.07 7.61 -18.56
CA ARG A 475 -6.43 8.15 -18.46
C ARG A 475 -6.80 9.03 -19.66
N ALA A 476 -5.89 9.89 -20.12
CA ALA A 476 -6.09 10.67 -21.34
C ALA A 476 -6.29 9.75 -22.56
N GLY A 477 -5.44 8.72 -22.71
CA GLY A 477 -5.59 7.72 -23.77
C GLY A 477 -6.96 7.05 -23.77
N GLU A 478 -7.47 6.65 -22.61
CA GLU A 478 -8.81 6.08 -22.46
C GLU A 478 -9.92 7.04 -22.88
N VAL A 479 -9.82 8.32 -22.45
CA VAL A 479 -10.81 9.34 -22.80
C VAL A 479 -10.80 9.63 -24.30
N TYR A 480 -9.64 9.81 -24.92
CA TYR A 480 -9.54 10.01 -26.37
C TYR A 480 -10.03 8.78 -27.15
N SER A 481 -9.74 7.56 -26.67
CA SER A 481 -10.19 6.31 -27.29
C SER A 481 -11.73 6.20 -27.29
N ARG A 482 -12.37 6.42 -26.14
CA ARG A 482 -13.85 6.33 -26.05
C ARG A 482 -14.60 7.43 -26.80
N ASN A 483 -13.89 8.53 -27.13
CA ASN A 483 -14.41 9.60 -27.98
C ASN A 483 -13.97 9.45 -29.45
N ASN A 484 -13.39 8.32 -29.86
CA ASN A 484 -12.94 8.00 -31.22
C ASN A 484 -11.89 8.96 -31.80
N ILE A 485 -11.04 9.55 -30.95
CA ILE A 485 -9.95 10.45 -31.34
C ILE A 485 -8.63 9.67 -31.34
N ASN A 486 -8.49 8.77 -32.32
CA ASN A 486 -7.48 7.70 -32.35
C ASN A 486 -6.02 8.21 -32.31
N ASN A 487 -5.71 9.30 -33.02
CA ASN A 487 -4.33 9.81 -33.05
C ASN A 487 -3.82 10.19 -31.65
N PHE A 488 -4.65 10.88 -30.87
CA PHE A 488 -4.27 11.28 -29.51
C PHE A 488 -4.29 10.09 -28.54
N ALA A 489 -5.27 9.17 -28.67
CA ALA A 489 -5.30 7.96 -27.86
C ALA A 489 -4.00 7.17 -28.01
N ASN A 490 -3.54 6.94 -29.23
CA ASN A 490 -2.28 6.24 -29.52
C ASN A 490 -1.06 6.92 -28.89
N ILE A 491 -0.96 8.26 -29.01
CA ILE A 491 0.13 9.04 -28.42
C ILE A 491 0.16 8.87 -26.90
N TYR A 492 -0.96 9.01 -26.23
CA TYR A 492 -1.00 8.98 -24.77
C TYR A 492 -0.78 7.59 -24.20
N PHE A 493 -1.36 6.53 -24.77
CA PHE A 493 -1.07 5.16 -24.33
C PHE A 493 0.40 4.80 -24.53
N SER A 494 1.01 5.16 -25.66
CA SER A 494 2.43 4.87 -25.89
C SER A 494 3.34 5.63 -24.91
N ARG A 495 2.99 6.87 -24.56
CA ARG A 495 3.73 7.66 -23.54
C ARG A 495 3.62 7.04 -22.15
N ALA A 496 2.43 6.56 -21.75
CA ALA A 496 2.25 5.89 -20.47
C ALA A 496 3.17 4.64 -20.34
N ILE A 497 3.22 3.81 -21.38
CA ILE A 497 4.10 2.63 -21.42
C ILE A 497 5.58 3.03 -21.43
N LYS A 498 5.94 4.10 -22.13
CA LYS A 498 7.34 4.56 -22.19
C LYS A 498 7.85 5.02 -20.82
N LEU A 499 7.02 5.70 -20.03
CA LEU A 499 7.37 6.13 -18.68
C LEU A 499 7.40 4.97 -17.68
N MET A 500 6.42 4.06 -17.78
CA MET A 500 6.24 2.96 -16.84
C MET A 500 6.14 1.62 -17.57
N PRO A 501 7.24 1.15 -18.18
CA PRO A 501 7.24 -0.03 -19.09
C PRO A 501 6.91 -1.35 -18.39
N PHE A 502 7.07 -1.43 -17.07
CA PHE A 502 6.78 -2.62 -16.28
C PHE A 502 5.40 -2.58 -15.61
N VAL A 503 4.56 -1.57 -15.90
CA VAL A 503 3.14 -1.56 -15.49
C VAL A 503 2.30 -2.25 -16.54
N ILE A 504 1.91 -3.49 -16.24
CA ILE A 504 1.19 -4.37 -17.18
C ILE A 504 -0.18 -3.80 -17.57
N ASP A 505 -0.86 -3.12 -16.66
CA ASP A 505 -2.18 -2.53 -16.91
C ASP A 505 -2.17 -1.51 -18.07
N TYR A 506 -1.09 -0.72 -18.21
CA TYR A 506 -0.97 0.23 -19.32
C TYR A 506 -0.83 -0.50 -20.66
N ARG A 507 -0.12 -1.64 -20.69
CA ARG A 507 0.00 -2.48 -21.88
C ARG A 507 -1.32 -3.14 -22.27
N ILE A 508 -2.10 -3.60 -21.29
CA ILE A 508 -3.43 -4.18 -21.52
C ILE A 508 -4.37 -3.12 -22.13
N LYS A 509 -4.43 -1.92 -21.53
CA LYS A 509 -5.28 -0.83 -22.01
C LYS A 509 -4.89 -0.40 -23.43
N TYR A 510 -3.60 -0.26 -23.71
CA TYR A 510 -3.14 0.08 -25.05
C TYR A 510 -3.43 -1.04 -26.07
N ALA A 511 -3.19 -2.28 -25.70
CA ALA A 511 -3.52 -3.42 -26.58
C ALA A 511 -5.03 -3.51 -26.86
N THR A 512 -5.88 -3.27 -25.87
CA THR A 512 -7.34 -3.20 -26.05
C THR A 512 -7.74 -2.10 -27.05
N TYR A 513 -7.11 -0.92 -26.95
CA TYR A 513 -7.29 0.15 -27.92
C TYR A 513 -6.87 -0.28 -29.34
N LEU A 514 -5.69 -0.92 -29.49
CA LEU A 514 -5.19 -1.39 -30.78
C LEU A 514 -6.12 -2.48 -31.39
N ILE A 515 -6.63 -3.39 -30.58
CA ILE A 515 -7.60 -4.42 -31.02
C ILE A 515 -8.86 -3.74 -31.59
N ASN A 516 -9.40 -2.75 -30.89
CA ASN A 516 -10.58 -2.01 -31.33
C ASN A 516 -10.36 -1.24 -32.65
N ASN A 517 -9.12 -0.88 -32.95
CA ASN A 517 -8.72 -0.25 -34.22
C ASN A 517 -8.21 -1.25 -35.27
N ASN A 518 -8.39 -2.55 -35.04
CA ASN A 518 -7.95 -3.63 -35.93
C ASN A 518 -6.43 -3.72 -36.16
N GLU A 519 -5.62 -3.17 -35.24
CA GLU A 519 -4.15 -3.26 -35.23
C GLU A 519 -3.70 -4.51 -34.47
N LEU A 520 -4.14 -5.68 -34.94
CA LEU A 520 -4.03 -6.95 -34.19
C LEU A 520 -2.59 -7.39 -33.95
N ASP A 521 -1.67 -7.18 -34.91
CA ASP A 521 -0.28 -7.63 -34.77
C ASP A 521 0.49 -6.78 -33.75
N SER A 522 0.23 -5.47 -33.72
CA SER A 522 0.78 -4.57 -32.71
C SER A 522 0.29 -4.93 -31.30
N ALA A 523 -1.02 -5.18 -31.17
CA ALA A 523 -1.63 -5.60 -29.92
C ALA A 523 -1.05 -6.93 -29.42
N GLU A 524 -0.95 -7.94 -30.30
CA GLU A 524 -0.39 -9.25 -29.96
C GLU A 524 1.06 -9.15 -29.48
N SER A 525 1.88 -8.31 -30.12
CA SER A 525 3.26 -8.05 -29.71
C SER A 525 3.36 -7.48 -28.30
N ILE A 526 2.55 -6.45 -27.99
CA ILE A 526 2.54 -5.79 -26.67
C ILE A 526 2.07 -6.77 -25.58
N LEU A 527 1.02 -7.54 -25.85
CA LEU A 527 0.48 -8.51 -24.90
C LEU A 527 1.45 -9.67 -24.64
N ASN A 528 2.14 -10.17 -25.67
CA ASN A 528 3.14 -11.23 -25.50
C ASN A 528 4.35 -10.74 -24.68
N GLN A 529 4.80 -9.50 -24.86
CA GLN A 529 5.82 -8.91 -23.98
C GLN A 529 5.34 -8.85 -22.52
N ALA A 530 4.11 -8.42 -22.28
CA ALA A 530 3.53 -8.37 -20.94
C ALA A 530 3.37 -9.77 -20.32
N LEU A 531 3.02 -10.76 -21.13
CA LEU A 531 2.89 -12.16 -20.70
C LEU A 531 4.22 -12.77 -20.25
N LEU A 532 5.35 -12.38 -20.87
CA LEU A 532 6.69 -12.76 -20.40
C LEU A 532 7.03 -12.13 -19.04
N MET A 533 6.52 -10.94 -18.75
CA MET A 533 6.73 -10.27 -17.47
C MET A 533 5.95 -10.95 -16.36
N ASN A 534 4.64 -11.14 -16.56
CA ASN A 534 3.77 -11.77 -15.58
C ASN A 534 2.70 -12.66 -16.26
N PRO A 535 2.92 -13.98 -16.33
CA PRO A 535 2.04 -14.89 -17.06
C PRO A 535 0.72 -15.21 -16.34
N ILE A 536 0.51 -14.76 -15.12
CA ILE A 536 -0.71 -15.07 -14.35
C ILE A 536 -1.81 -14.01 -14.49
N ILE A 537 -1.59 -12.98 -15.29
CA ILE A 537 -2.59 -11.90 -15.48
C ILE A 537 -3.63 -12.40 -16.50
N LYS A 538 -4.83 -12.66 -16.02
CA LYS A 538 -5.93 -13.27 -16.81
C LYS A 538 -6.34 -12.43 -18.02
N GLU A 539 -6.29 -11.10 -17.91
CA GLU A 539 -6.62 -10.15 -18.97
C GLU A 539 -5.69 -10.27 -20.18
N LEU A 540 -4.42 -10.65 -19.97
CA LEU A 540 -3.47 -10.90 -21.08
C LEU A 540 -3.92 -12.10 -21.92
N HIS A 541 -4.29 -13.21 -21.26
CA HIS A 541 -4.77 -14.41 -21.94
C HIS A 541 -6.10 -14.17 -22.63
N LEU A 542 -7.03 -13.43 -22.00
CA LEU A 542 -8.29 -13.05 -22.61
C LEU A 542 -8.10 -12.26 -23.90
N ASN A 543 -7.30 -11.18 -23.85
CA ASN A 543 -7.09 -10.31 -25.01
C ASN A 543 -6.35 -11.04 -26.14
N LEU A 544 -5.36 -11.88 -25.83
CA LEU A 544 -4.71 -12.75 -26.82
C LEU A 544 -5.68 -13.77 -27.41
N ALA A 545 -6.56 -14.36 -26.61
CA ALA A 545 -7.61 -15.25 -27.09
C ALA A 545 -8.58 -14.52 -28.03
N TYR A 546 -8.93 -13.28 -27.74
CA TYR A 546 -9.80 -12.49 -28.61
C TYR A 546 -9.11 -12.17 -29.95
N ILE A 547 -7.82 -11.86 -29.95
CA ILE A 547 -7.01 -11.72 -31.18
C ILE A 547 -7.02 -13.04 -31.97
N ASP A 548 -6.83 -14.19 -31.30
CA ASP A 548 -6.87 -15.52 -31.94
C ASP A 548 -8.25 -15.80 -32.58
N ILE A 549 -9.36 -15.39 -31.93
CA ILE A 549 -10.71 -15.48 -32.51
C ILE A 549 -10.80 -14.66 -33.80
N LEU A 550 -10.37 -13.39 -33.76
CA LEU A 550 -10.38 -12.51 -34.92
C LEU A 550 -9.52 -13.05 -36.09
N LYS A 551 -8.41 -13.71 -35.75
CA LYS A 551 -7.53 -14.41 -36.70
C LYS A 551 -8.01 -15.82 -37.06
N LYS A 552 -9.19 -16.25 -36.59
CA LYS A 552 -9.81 -17.58 -36.79
C LYS A 552 -8.98 -18.77 -36.27
N LYS A 553 -8.10 -18.52 -35.29
CA LYS A 553 -7.28 -19.52 -34.59
C LYS A 553 -8.04 -20.10 -33.38
N TYR A 554 -9.20 -20.73 -33.59
CA TYR A 554 -10.14 -21.08 -32.51
C TYR A 554 -9.57 -22.09 -31.51
N ILE A 555 -8.64 -22.97 -31.86
CA ILE A 555 -8.04 -23.92 -30.93
C ILE A 555 -7.16 -23.17 -29.92
N SER A 556 -6.27 -22.31 -30.36
CA SER A 556 -5.43 -21.49 -29.50
C SER A 556 -6.27 -20.56 -28.60
N ALA A 557 -7.34 -19.98 -29.14
CA ALA A 557 -8.27 -19.17 -28.39
C ALA A 557 -8.94 -19.95 -27.24
N GLU A 558 -9.45 -21.17 -27.51
CA GLU A 558 -10.04 -22.05 -26.48
C GLU A 558 -9.02 -22.40 -25.37
N GLU A 559 -7.77 -22.71 -25.72
CA GLU A 559 -6.70 -23.00 -24.75
C GLU A 559 -6.44 -21.80 -23.83
N ARG A 560 -6.30 -20.59 -24.39
CA ARG A 560 -6.10 -19.37 -23.61
C ARG A 560 -7.31 -19.02 -22.72
N LEU A 561 -8.52 -19.19 -23.22
CA LEU A 561 -9.75 -18.95 -22.45
C LEU A 561 -9.89 -19.96 -21.29
N ASN A 562 -9.56 -21.23 -21.53
CA ASN A 562 -9.56 -22.24 -20.47
C ASN A 562 -8.50 -21.92 -19.40
N TYR A 563 -7.32 -21.41 -19.81
CA TYR A 563 -6.32 -20.95 -18.85
C TYR A 563 -6.80 -19.69 -18.08
N THR A 564 -7.50 -18.77 -18.74
CA THR A 564 -8.16 -17.63 -18.09
C THR A 564 -9.12 -18.11 -17.00
N LEU A 565 -9.93 -19.15 -17.30
CA LEU A 565 -10.88 -19.74 -16.34
C LEU A 565 -10.19 -20.56 -15.24
N LEU A 566 -8.99 -21.10 -15.49
CA LEU A 566 -8.16 -21.67 -14.44
C LEU A 566 -7.69 -20.57 -13.46
N LEU A 567 -7.32 -19.40 -13.99
CA LEU A 567 -6.92 -18.26 -13.16
C LEU A 567 -8.14 -17.63 -12.46
N ASP A 568 -9.30 -17.58 -13.10
CA ASP A 568 -10.53 -17.02 -12.56
C ASP A 568 -11.76 -17.76 -13.08
N PRO A 569 -12.36 -18.70 -12.28
CA PRO A 569 -13.46 -19.54 -12.73
C PRO A 569 -14.78 -18.79 -12.98
N ASP A 570 -14.88 -17.53 -12.53
CA ASP A 570 -16.07 -16.68 -12.73
C ASP A 570 -15.84 -15.56 -13.75
N TYR A 571 -14.79 -15.67 -14.60
CA TYR A 571 -14.45 -14.62 -15.53
C TYR A 571 -15.42 -14.59 -16.72
N LEU A 572 -16.45 -13.75 -16.60
CA LEU A 572 -17.60 -13.68 -17.50
C LEU A 572 -17.20 -13.56 -18.98
N LEU A 573 -16.25 -12.65 -19.29
CA LEU A 573 -15.81 -12.43 -20.66
C LEU A 573 -15.15 -13.67 -21.31
N ALA A 574 -14.54 -14.57 -20.52
CA ALA A 574 -14.02 -15.82 -21.03
C ALA A 574 -15.13 -16.76 -21.49
N TYR A 575 -16.21 -16.87 -20.71
CA TYR A 575 -17.40 -17.66 -21.12
C TYR A 575 -18.11 -17.05 -22.32
N GLU A 576 -18.23 -15.72 -22.43
CA GLU A 576 -18.79 -15.06 -23.62
C GLU A 576 -18.00 -15.41 -24.89
N ASN A 577 -16.67 -15.37 -24.82
CA ASN A 577 -15.80 -15.72 -25.95
C ASN A 577 -15.86 -17.22 -26.28
N LEU A 578 -15.93 -18.11 -25.27
CA LEU A 578 -16.11 -19.55 -25.48
C LEU A 578 -17.49 -19.84 -26.13
N LEU A 579 -18.54 -19.14 -25.70
CA LEU A 579 -19.86 -19.22 -26.31
C LEU A 579 -19.82 -18.79 -27.79
N LEU A 580 -19.12 -17.69 -28.10
CA LEU A 580 -18.91 -17.23 -29.47
C LEU A 580 -18.24 -18.31 -30.32
N ILE A 581 -17.15 -18.91 -29.84
CA ILE A 581 -16.44 -20.00 -30.55
C ILE A 581 -17.35 -21.22 -30.74
N ALA A 582 -18.09 -21.63 -29.70
CA ALA A 582 -18.99 -22.77 -29.76
C ALA A 582 -20.09 -22.58 -30.84
N ARG A 583 -20.63 -21.37 -30.96
CA ARG A 583 -21.60 -21.01 -32.00
C ARG A 583 -20.99 -21.01 -33.38
N ILE A 584 -19.77 -20.47 -33.56
CA ILE A 584 -19.05 -20.50 -34.85
C ILE A 584 -18.79 -21.96 -35.32
N LYS A 585 -18.59 -22.87 -34.35
CA LYS A 585 -18.35 -24.30 -34.61
C LYS A 585 -19.63 -25.15 -34.65
N ASP A 586 -20.80 -24.53 -34.60
CA ASP A 586 -22.14 -25.19 -34.53
C ASP A 586 -22.23 -26.25 -33.41
N ASN A 587 -21.53 -26.02 -32.27
CA ASN A 587 -21.53 -26.93 -31.13
C ASN A 587 -22.63 -26.53 -30.14
N SER A 588 -23.84 -27.07 -30.31
CA SER A 588 -25.01 -26.76 -29.49
C SER A 588 -24.81 -27.12 -28.02
N LEU A 589 -24.15 -28.25 -27.72
CA LEU A 589 -23.91 -28.71 -26.35
C LEU A 589 -23.01 -27.74 -25.58
N LYS A 590 -21.89 -27.33 -26.14
CA LYS A 590 -20.97 -26.33 -25.54
C LYS A 590 -21.64 -24.97 -25.46
N SER A 591 -22.46 -24.59 -26.46
CA SER A 591 -23.20 -23.33 -26.44
C SER A 591 -24.15 -23.25 -25.27
N SER A 592 -24.94 -24.32 -25.00
CA SER A 592 -25.83 -24.39 -23.84
C SER A 592 -25.05 -24.32 -22.54
N LEU A 593 -23.95 -25.10 -22.40
CA LEU A 593 -23.13 -25.12 -21.20
C LEU A 593 -22.56 -23.73 -20.85
N TYR A 594 -21.99 -23.02 -21.82
CA TYR A 594 -21.41 -21.70 -21.57
C TYR A 594 -22.48 -20.64 -21.31
N LEU A 595 -23.62 -20.77 -21.94
CA LEU A 595 -24.77 -19.92 -21.70
C LEU A 595 -25.30 -20.06 -20.27
N ASP A 596 -25.44 -21.31 -19.78
CA ASP A 596 -25.86 -21.57 -18.41
C ASP A 596 -24.86 -20.94 -17.39
N LYS A 597 -23.56 -21.08 -17.64
CA LYS A 597 -22.52 -20.45 -16.81
C LYS A 597 -22.58 -18.92 -16.84
N ILE A 598 -22.81 -18.30 -17.98
CA ILE A 598 -22.99 -16.85 -18.11
C ILE A 598 -24.18 -16.38 -17.26
N LEU A 599 -25.30 -17.09 -17.32
CA LEU A 599 -26.52 -16.75 -16.57
C LEU A 599 -26.41 -17.06 -15.08
N GLU A 600 -25.60 -18.06 -14.70
CA GLU A 600 -25.26 -18.32 -13.29
C GLU A 600 -24.46 -17.15 -12.69
N ILE A 601 -23.44 -16.66 -13.42
CA ILE A 601 -22.57 -15.56 -12.98
C ILE A 601 -23.30 -14.20 -13.04
N ALA A 602 -24.07 -13.98 -14.09
CA ALA A 602 -24.79 -12.73 -14.37
C ALA A 602 -26.24 -13.01 -14.82
N PRO A 603 -27.19 -13.18 -13.88
CA PRO A 603 -28.58 -13.55 -14.19
C PRO A 603 -29.31 -12.58 -15.12
N ASP A 604 -28.95 -11.30 -15.14
CA ASP A 604 -29.55 -10.26 -15.98
C ASP A 604 -28.75 -9.96 -17.25
N HIS A 605 -27.83 -10.84 -17.64
CA HIS A 605 -27.01 -10.65 -18.81
C HIS A 605 -27.83 -10.53 -20.10
N LYS A 606 -27.40 -9.66 -21.02
CA LYS A 606 -28.10 -9.38 -22.32
C LYS A 606 -28.31 -10.62 -23.19
N VAL A 607 -27.50 -11.67 -23.03
CA VAL A 607 -27.67 -12.98 -23.71
C VAL A 607 -29.04 -13.59 -23.46
N LYS A 608 -29.68 -13.32 -22.31
CA LYS A 608 -31.07 -13.77 -22.00
C LYS A 608 -32.10 -13.26 -22.99
N LYS A 609 -31.91 -12.06 -23.57
CA LYS A 609 -32.81 -11.47 -24.57
C LYS A 609 -32.66 -12.13 -25.94
N ILE A 610 -31.51 -12.77 -26.22
CA ILE A 610 -31.28 -13.47 -27.49
C ILE A 610 -31.97 -14.83 -27.47
N LEU A 611 -32.00 -15.52 -26.33
CA LEU A 611 -32.73 -16.78 -26.14
C LEU A 611 -34.22 -16.64 -26.35
N ASN A 612 -34.82 -15.53 -25.90
CA ASN A 612 -36.25 -15.28 -26.03
C ASN A 612 -36.70 -14.90 -27.46
N LYS A 613 -35.74 -14.73 -28.40
CA LYS A 613 -36.02 -14.45 -29.81
C LYS A 613 -35.93 -15.69 -30.72
N ASP A 614 -35.27 -16.73 -30.23
CA ASP A 614 -35.07 -18.00 -30.96
C ASP A 614 -36.07 -19.09 -30.51
N ILE A 615 -37.04 -18.74 -29.63
CA ILE A 615 -38.24 -19.47 -29.27
C ILE A 615 -39.46 -18.74 -29.88
#